data_6505fb43cb309fc46ebf692396855525
#
_entry.id   6505fb43cb309fc46ebf692396855525
#
_cell.length_a   1.000
_cell.length_b   1.000
_cell.length_c   1.000
_cell.angle_alpha   90.00
_cell.angle_beta   90.00
_cell.angle_gamma   90.00
#
_symmetry.space_group_name_H-M   'P 1'
#
loop_
_entity.id
_entity.type
_entity.pdbx_description
1 polymer ?
#
loop_
_entity_poly.entity_id
_entity_poly.type
_entity_poly.pdbx_seq_one_letter_code
_entity_poly.pdbx_strand_id
1 'polypeptide(L)'
;MKTLYFDCGMGAAGDMLSAALLELFDDKQAVLDELNALGIPGVEFKAEVSTKCGINGTHLSVTVNGEEEESADVHDHEHHAHDHVHEHEHHHDHDHEHTHEHEHDHGHHHHSSMADIEHIIGHLPLENAVRADVIAVYKLIAEAESHAHGMPVSEIHFHEVGTMDAVADITAACLLIRKLAPEKIVASPVHVGAGKVRCAHGVLPVPAPATAYILRDVPILSLIHI
;
A
#
# COMPACT_ATOMS: atom_id res chain seq x y z
N MET A 1 31.74 -9.32 2.72
CA MET A 1 30.43 -9.49 2.04
C MET A 1 29.36 -8.81 2.89
N LYS A 2 28.74 -7.76 2.35
CA LYS A 2 27.67 -7.03 3.02
C LYS A 2 26.34 -7.72 2.69
N THR A 3 25.67 -8.27 3.67
CA THR A 3 24.39 -8.95 3.51
C THR A 3 23.29 -8.12 4.16
N LEU A 4 22.23 -7.85 3.42
CA LEU A 4 20.98 -7.26 3.94
C LEU A 4 20.02 -8.41 4.21
N TYR A 5 19.53 -8.49 5.45
CA TYR A 5 18.53 -9.47 5.86
C TYR A 5 17.25 -8.77 6.25
N PHE A 6 16.15 -9.15 5.61
CA PHE A 6 14.80 -8.70 5.96
C PHE A 6 14.11 -9.74 6.83
N ASP A 7 13.78 -9.36 8.06
CA ASP A 7 12.88 -10.14 8.90
C ASP A 7 11.44 -9.67 8.63
N CYS A 8 10.70 -10.48 7.88
CA CYS A 8 9.32 -10.20 7.47
C CYS A 8 8.29 -10.85 8.41
N GLY A 9 8.67 -11.13 9.67
CA GLY A 9 7.80 -11.75 10.68
C GLY A 9 6.59 -10.92 11.09
N MET A 10 6.60 -9.61 10.77
CA MET A 10 5.48 -8.68 10.98
C MET A 10 4.88 -8.15 9.65
N GLY A 11 5.18 -8.80 8.54
CA GLY A 11 4.82 -8.33 7.20
C GLY A 11 5.97 -7.56 6.54
N ALA A 12 5.66 -6.90 5.42
CA ALA A 12 6.62 -6.16 4.61
C ALA A 12 5.91 -5.05 3.82
N ALA A 13 5.28 -4.10 4.51
CA ALA A 13 4.73 -2.90 3.88
C ALA A 13 5.85 -1.94 3.44
N GLY A 14 5.60 -1.11 2.44
CA GLY A 14 6.60 -0.24 1.83
C GLY A 14 7.18 0.78 2.81
N ASP A 15 6.34 1.44 3.58
CA ASP A 15 6.68 2.36 4.66
C ASP A 15 7.54 1.68 5.74
N MET A 16 7.16 0.46 6.16
CA MET A 16 7.91 -0.34 7.14
C MET A 16 9.30 -0.70 6.62
N LEU A 17 9.41 -1.14 5.36
CA LEU A 17 10.69 -1.46 4.73
C LEU A 17 11.57 -0.22 4.63
N SER A 18 11.01 0.89 4.18
CA SER A 18 11.72 2.16 4.02
C SER A 18 12.17 2.73 5.37
N ALA A 19 11.35 2.64 6.42
CA ALA A 19 11.71 3.02 7.78
C ALA A 19 12.88 2.16 8.31
N ALA A 20 12.79 0.85 8.15
CA ALA A 20 13.84 -0.07 8.59
C ALA A 20 15.16 0.13 7.84
N LEU A 21 15.10 0.41 6.53
CA LEU A 21 16.28 0.71 5.72
C LEU A 21 16.90 2.05 6.12
N LEU A 22 16.09 3.06 6.40
CA LEU A 22 16.54 4.38 6.85
C LEU A 22 17.37 4.28 8.14
N GLU A 23 17.00 3.37 9.06
CA GLU A 23 17.73 3.12 10.31
C GLU A 23 19.18 2.64 10.09
N LEU A 24 19.52 2.13 8.91
CA LEU A 24 20.85 1.63 8.58
C LEU A 24 21.82 2.71 8.11
N PHE A 25 21.38 3.96 8.00
CA PHE A 25 22.21 5.10 7.61
C PHE A 25 22.66 5.91 8.84
N ASP A 26 23.92 6.38 8.81
CA ASP A 26 24.46 7.22 9.87
C ASP A 26 23.79 8.61 9.92
N ASP A 27 23.54 9.20 8.74
CA ASP A 27 22.83 10.47 8.58
C ASP A 27 21.45 10.26 7.94
N LYS A 28 20.48 9.94 8.80
CA LYS A 28 19.10 9.69 8.40
C LYS A 28 18.43 10.93 7.82
N GLN A 29 18.78 12.12 8.34
CA GLN A 29 18.20 13.36 7.87
C GLN A 29 18.64 13.68 6.44
N ALA A 30 19.91 13.52 6.12
CA ALA A 30 20.38 13.70 4.74
C ALA A 30 19.72 12.75 3.76
N VAL A 31 19.44 11.51 4.17
CA VAL A 31 18.71 10.53 3.36
C VAL A 31 17.25 10.92 3.18
N LEU A 32 16.60 11.41 4.24
CA LEU A 32 15.22 11.90 4.19
C LEU A 32 15.09 13.13 3.28
N ASP A 33 16.04 14.06 3.38
CA ASP A 33 16.10 15.24 2.52
C ASP A 33 16.27 14.84 1.04
N GLU A 34 17.05 13.79 0.75
CA GLU A 34 17.22 13.25 -0.60
C GLU A 34 15.92 12.61 -1.12
N LEU A 35 15.19 11.85 -0.28
CA LEU A 35 13.88 11.31 -0.65
C LEU A 35 12.91 12.43 -1.01
N ASN A 36 12.85 13.49 -0.20
CA ASN A 36 12.01 14.65 -0.49
C ASN A 36 12.47 15.44 -1.72
N ALA A 37 13.77 15.46 -2.00
CA ALA A 37 14.34 16.11 -3.20
C ALA A 37 14.02 15.36 -4.51
N LEU A 38 13.51 14.12 -4.46
CA LEU A 38 13.03 13.41 -5.64
C LEU A 38 11.88 14.15 -6.34
N GLY A 39 11.08 14.92 -5.59
CA GLY A 39 10.00 15.72 -6.14
C GLY A 39 8.88 14.85 -6.72
N ILE A 40 8.56 13.72 -6.09
CA ILE A 40 7.38 12.92 -6.43
C ILE A 40 6.14 13.80 -6.23
N PRO A 41 5.22 13.89 -7.21
CA PRO A 41 4.12 14.86 -7.17
C PRO A 41 3.27 14.75 -5.90
N GLY A 42 3.21 15.83 -5.12
CA GLY A 42 2.41 15.92 -3.90
C GLY A 42 2.94 15.13 -2.70
N VAL A 43 4.05 14.39 -2.85
CA VAL A 43 4.59 13.52 -1.78
C VAL A 43 5.54 14.27 -0.85
N GLU A 44 5.39 14.02 0.44
CA GLU A 44 6.34 14.42 1.50
C GLU A 44 6.63 13.23 2.41
N PHE A 45 7.93 12.95 2.63
CA PHE A 45 8.40 11.95 3.57
C PHE A 45 8.75 12.59 4.90
N LYS A 46 8.28 12.00 6.01
CA LYS A 46 8.62 12.39 7.37
C LYS A 46 9.02 11.17 8.19
N ALA A 47 10.08 11.30 8.97
CA ALA A 47 10.52 10.24 9.87
C ALA A 47 10.35 10.70 11.32
N GLU A 48 9.64 9.92 12.11
CA GLU A 48 9.34 10.21 13.51
C GLU A 48 9.66 9.00 14.40
N VAL A 49 9.98 9.28 15.66
CA VAL A 49 10.11 8.22 16.66
C VAL A 49 8.73 7.73 17.05
N SER A 50 8.49 6.44 16.86
CA SER A 50 7.26 5.77 17.28
C SER A 50 7.56 4.78 18.40
N THR A 51 6.75 4.79 19.45
CA THR A 51 6.87 3.85 20.57
C THR A 51 5.66 2.94 20.63
N LYS A 52 5.86 1.63 20.37
CA LYS A 52 4.80 0.64 20.48
C LYS A 52 5.20 -0.42 21.51
N CYS A 53 4.33 -0.69 22.46
CA CYS A 53 4.59 -1.65 23.56
C CYS A 53 5.91 -1.39 24.33
N GLY A 54 6.32 -0.12 24.48
CA GLY A 54 7.55 0.27 25.17
C GLY A 54 8.83 0.10 24.34
N ILE A 55 8.73 -0.26 23.06
CA ILE A 55 9.85 -0.37 22.13
C ILE A 55 9.81 0.81 21.17
N ASN A 56 10.94 1.52 21.08
CA ASN A 56 11.09 2.62 20.15
C ASN A 56 11.52 2.12 18.76
N GLY A 57 10.95 2.72 17.74
CA GLY A 57 11.31 2.51 16.35
C GLY A 57 11.12 3.78 15.55
N THR A 58 11.47 3.77 14.29
CA THR A 58 11.20 4.84 13.35
C THR A 58 9.90 4.53 12.59
N HIS A 59 9.02 5.50 12.55
CA HIS A 59 7.88 5.53 11.64
C HIS A 59 8.25 6.47 10.49
N LEU A 60 8.19 5.97 9.26
CA LEU A 60 8.31 6.78 8.06
C LEU A 60 6.89 7.00 7.53
N SER A 61 6.39 8.21 7.68
CA SER A 61 5.12 8.57 7.08
C SER A 61 5.33 9.14 5.69
N VAL A 62 4.44 8.75 4.77
CA VAL A 62 4.34 9.29 3.42
C VAL A 62 3.01 10.02 3.33
N THR A 63 3.05 11.32 3.07
CA THR A 63 1.82 12.09 2.87
C THR A 63 1.72 12.52 1.41
N VAL A 64 0.51 12.45 0.86
CA VAL A 64 0.19 12.92 -0.49
C VAL A 64 -0.73 14.13 -0.38
N ASN A 65 -0.27 15.30 -0.83
CA ASN A 65 -0.97 16.57 -0.66
C ASN A 65 -1.30 16.92 0.81
N GLY A 66 -0.51 16.41 1.75
CA GLY A 66 -0.65 16.65 3.19
C GLY A 66 -1.57 15.66 3.92
N GLU A 67 -2.07 14.63 3.24
CA GLU A 67 -2.89 13.56 3.81
C GLU A 67 -2.14 12.24 3.75
N GLU A 68 -2.22 11.42 4.82
CA GLU A 68 -1.74 10.03 4.81
C GLU A 68 -2.84 9.14 4.23
N GLU A 69 -2.46 8.15 3.42
CA GLU A 69 -3.39 7.14 2.94
C GLU A 69 -3.70 6.15 4.07
N GLU A 70 -4.95 6.11 4.51
CA GLU A 70 -5.40 5.17 5.55
C GLU A 70 -5.96 3.90 4.92
N SER A 71 -5.42 2.74 5.31
CA SER A 71 -6.00 1.45 4.96
C SER A 71 -7.33 1.27 5.68
N ALA A 72 -8.42 1.05 4.94
CA ALA A 72 -9.72 0.78 5.52
C ALA A 72 -9.79 -0.67 6.05
N ASP A 73 -9.47 -0.86 7.33
CA ASP A 73 -9.70 -2.14 8.00
C ASP A 73 -11.20 -2.44 8.09
N VAL A 74 -11.58 -3.67 7.74
CA VAL A 74 -12.93 -4.16 7.93
C VAL A 74 -13.10 -4.61 9.39
N HIS A 75 -13.50 -3.68 10.25
CA HIS A 75 -14.02 -4.08 11.56
C HIS A 75 -15.41 -4.68 11.36
N ASP A 76 -15.56 -5.98 11.61
CA ASP A 76 -16.87 -6.63 11.76
C ASP A 76 -17.54 -6.04 13.02
N HIS A 77 -18.30 -4.96 12.84
CA HIS A 77 -19.27 -4.56 13.84
C HIS A 77 -20.40 -5.60 13.81
N GLU A 78 -20.34 -6.58 14.71
CA GLU A 78 -21.51 -7.38 15.03
C GLU A 78 -22.62 -6.43 15.48
N HIS A 79 -23.51 -6.10 14.56
CA HIS A 79 -24.77 -5.47 14.90
C HIS A 79 -25.57 -6.44 15.74
N HIS A 80 -25.52 -6.29 17.06
CA HIS A 80 -26.50 -6.86 17.93
C HIS A 80 -27.85 -6.26 17.52
N ALA A 81 -28.63 -7.03 16.75
CA ALA A 81 -30.00 -6.71 16.43
C ALA A 81 -30.77 -6.73 17.75
N HIS A 82 -30.99 -5.54 18.30
CA HIS A 82 -32.01 -5.39 19.32
C HIS A 82 -33.39 -5.43 18.63
N ASP A 83 -34.02 -6.59 18.74
CA ASP A 83 -35.37 -6.84 18.30
C ASP A 83 -36.33 -6.05 19.24
N HIS A 84 -36.67 -4.83 18.81
CA HIS A 84 -37.74 -4.08 19.42
C HIS A 84 -39.01 -4.23 18.58
N VAL A 85 -39.84 -5.21 18.95
CA VAL A 85 -41.19 -5.33 18.44
C VAL A 85 -41.98 -4.13 19.00
N HIS A 86 -42.33 -3.18 18.19
CA HIS A 86 -43.38 -2.20 18.44
C HIS A 86 -44.45 -2.34 17.38
N GLU A 87 -45.56 -2.97 17.78
CA GLU A 87 -46.83 -2.86 17.08
C GLU A 87 -47.38 -1.45 17.29
N HIS A 88 -47.53 -0.68 16.24
CA HIS A 88 -48.47 0.43 16.16
C HIS A 88 -49.05 0.52 14.77
N GLU A 89 -50.31 0.17 14.65
CA GLU A 89 -51.17 0.54 13.55
C GLU A 89 -51.43 2.04 13.58
N HIS A 90 -51.13 2.77 12.51
CA HIS A 90 -51.86 3.99 12.14
C HIS A 90 -51.70 4.24 10.62
N HIS A 91 -52.85 4.19 9.97
CA HIS A 91 -53.09 4.72 8.64
C HIS A 91 -52.91 6.23 8.64
N HIS A 92 -52.14 6.76 7.69
CA HIS A 92 -52.37 8.06 7.07
C HIS A 92 -51.67 8.11 5.71
N ASP A 93 -52.49 8.28 4.67
CA ASP A 93 -52.09 8.70 3.33
C ASP A 93 -51.47 10.10 3.37
N HIS A 94 -50.27 10.25 2.86
CA HIS A 94 -49.77 11.51 2.31
C HIS A 94 -48.73 11.20 1.25
N ASP A 95 -49.09 11.48 -0.01
CA ASP A 95 -48.19 11.65 -1.15
C ASP A 95 -47.22 12.80 -0.85
N HIS A 96 -45.94 12.49 -0.76
CA HIS A 96 -44.86 13.45 -0.95
C HIS A 96 -43.80 12.82 -1.80
N GLU A 97 -43.73 13.25 -3.06
CA GLU A 97 -42.57 13.09 -3.93
C GLU A 97 -41.38 13.82 -3.29
N HIS A 98 -40.45 13.09 -2.74
CA HIS A 98 -39.13 13.58 -2.41
C HIS A 98 -38.13 13.03 -3.42
N THR A 99 -37.78 13.83 -4.39
CA THR A 99 -36.59 13.65 -5.22
C THR A 99 -35.36 13.89 -4.35
N HIS A 100 -34.76 12.84 -3.84
CA HIS A 100 -33.43 12.92 -3.26
C HIS A 100 -32.43 12.78 -4.40
N GLU A 101 -31.91 13.89 -4.85
CA GLU A 101 -30.65 13.93 -5.59
C GLU A 101 -29.54 13.58 -4.59
N HIS A 102 -29.12 12.32 -4.58
CA HIS A 102 -27.87 11.94 -3.97
C HIS A 102 -26.75 12.33 -4.94
N GLU A 103 -26.14 13.48 -4.69
CA GLU A 103 -24.82 13.76 -5.21
C GLU A 103 -23.87 12.72 -4.59
N HIS A 104 -23.62 11.65 -5.34
CA HIS A 104 -22.49 10.79 -5.07
C HIS A 104 -21.26 11.58 -5.48
N ASP A 105 -20.58 12.15 -4.50
CA ASP A 105 -19.21 12.60 -4.64
C ASP A 105 -18.35 11.37 -4.98
N HIS A 106 -18.23 11.09 -6.27
CA HIS A 106 -17.28 10.13 -6.79
C HIS A 106 -15.92 10.80 -6.68
N GLY A 107 -15.25 10.61 -5.54
CA GLY A 107 -13.83 10.87 -5.43
C GLY A 107 -13.15 10.29 -6.66
N HIS A 108 -12.51 11.14 -7.44
CA HIS A 108 -11.80 10.77 -8.65
C HIS A 108 -10.62 9.86 -8.25
N HIS A 109 -10.86 8.55 -8.21
CA HIS A 109 -9.79 7.58 -8.15
C HIS A 109 -9.02 7.68 -9.47
N HIS A 110 -7.86 8.30 -9.41
CA HIS A 110 -6.95 8.34 -10.54
C HIS A 110 -6.39 6.93 -10.76
N HIS A 111 -6.96 6.22 -11.74
CA HIS A 111 -6.41 4.95 -12.19
C HIS A 111 -5.15 5.22 -12.99
N SER A 112 -4.01 4.80 -12.49
CA SER A 112 -2.73 4.94 -13.19
C SER A 112 -2.46 3.70 -14.02
N SER A 113 -2.09 3.90 -15.29
CA SER A 113 -1.59 2.84 -16.15
C SER A 113 -0.10 2.63 -15.95
N MET A 114 0.46 1.53 -16.48
CA MET A 114 1.92 1.33 -16.49
C MET A 114 2.65 2.45 -17.21
N ALA A 115 2.05 3.04 -18.26
CA ALA A 115 2.62 4.17 -18.99
C ALA A 115 2.68 5.46 -18.13
N ASP A 116 1.67 5.70 -17.28
CA ASP A 116 1.67 6.83 -16.35
C ASP A 116 2.76 6.68 -15.30
N ILE A 117 2.93 5.47 -14.75
CA ILE A 117 4.01 5.16 -13.80
C ILE A 117 5.38 5.35 -14.46
N GLU A 118 5.59 4.80 -15.67
CA GLU A 118 6.84 4.97 -16.42
C GLU A 118 7.12 6.46 -16.70
N HIS A 119 6.10 7.24 -16.99
CA HIS A 119 6.23 8.68 -17.20
C HIS A 119 6.67 9.39 -15.91
N ILE A 120 6.01 9.14 -14.79
CA ILE A 120 6.36 9.74 -13.49
C ILE A 120 7.81 9.39 -13.12
N ILE A 121 8.13 8.09 -13.08
CA ILE A 121 9.46 7.60 -12.71
C ILE A 121 10.54 8.11 -13.67
N GLY A 122 10.21 8.28 -14.96
CA GLY A 122 11.10 8.83 -15.99
C GLY A 122 11.55 10.26 -15.70
N HIS A 123 10.72 11.06 -15.02
CA HIS A 123 11.01 12.47 -14.71
C HIS A 123 11.69 12.68 -13.35
N LEU A 124 11.71 11.67 -12.48
CA LEU A 124 12.39 11.79 -11.20
C LEU A 124 13.92 11.83 -11.38
N PRO A 125 14.65 12.58 -10.53
CA PRO A 125 16.12 12.68 -10.57
C PRO A 125 16.78 11.41 -9.99
N LEU A 126 16.43 10.25 -10.52
CA LEU A 126 16.93 8.95 -10.11
C LEU A 126 18.07 8.49 -11.01
N GLU A 127 19.03 7.76 -10.43
CA GLU A 127 20.00 7.00 -11.22
C GLU A 127 19.28 5.95 -12.09
N ASN A 128 19.83 5.65 -13.26
CA ASN A 128 19.22 4.69 -14.19
C ASN A 128 19.01 3.31 -13.56
N ALA A 129 19.90 2.88 -12.65
CA ALA A 129 19.79 1.61 -11.98
C ALA A 129 18.58 1.58 -11.01
N VAL A 130 18.37 2.64 -10.22
CA VAL A 130 17.20 2.76 -9.32
C VAL A 130 15.92 2.81 -10.13
N ARG A 131 15.90 3.63 -11.19
CA ARG A 131 14.75 3.71 -12.10
C ARG A 131 14.39 2.36 -12.68
N ALA A 132 15.39 1.57 -13.11
CA ALA A 132 15.16 0.24 -13.64
C ALA A 132 14.59 -0.72 -12.60
N ASP A 133 15.03 -0.63 -11.33
CA ASP A 133 14.51 -1.44 -10.24
C ASP A 133 13.05 -1.10 -9.94
N VAL A 134 12.69 0.19 -9.84
CA VAL A 134 11.31 0.63 -9.61
C VAL A 134 10.39 0.12 -10.72
N ILE A 135 10.79 0.28 -11.98
CA ILE A 135 10.01 -0.21 -13.12
C ILE A 135 9.91 -1.75 -13.12
N ALA A 136 10.96 -2.47 -12.68
CA ALA A 136 10.90 -3.92 -12.56
C ALA A 136 9.88 -4.38 -11.50
N VAL A 137 9.80 -3.67 -10.36
CA VAL A 137 8.76 -3.93 -9.33
C VAL A 137 7.37 -3.72 -9.92
N TYR A 138 7.12 -2.58 -10.59
CA TYR A 138 5.82 -2.32 -11.21
C TYR A 138 5.44 -3.33 -12.29
N LYS A 139 6.41 -3.84 -13.05
CA LYS A 139 6.14 -4.93 -14.03
C LYS A 139 5.70 -6.22 -13.35
N LEU A 140 6.31 -6.60 -12.23
CA LEU A 140 5.87 -7.76 -11.44
C LEU A 140 4.44 -7.58 -10.90
N ILE A 141 4.12 -6.37 -10.42
CA ILE A 141 2.77 -6.05 -9.96
C ILE A 141 1.79 -6.11 -11.13
N ALA A 142 2.12 -5.52 -12.29
CA ALA A 142 1.26 -5.53 -13.47
C ALA A 142 0.98 -6.96 -13.99
N GLU A 143 1.99 -7.85 -13.96
CA GLU A 143 1.82 -9.26 -14.29
C GLU A 143 0.87 -9.96 -13.32
N ALA A 144 0.98 -9.67 -12.02
CA ALA A 144 0.12 -10.25 -10.99
C ALA A 144 -1.33 -9.76 -11.12
N GLU A 145 -1.53 -8.47 -11.35
CA GLU A 145 -2.86 -7.89 -11.61
C GLU A 145 -3.47 -8.44 -12.90
N SER A 146 -2.67 -8.56 -13.97
CA SER A 146 -3.08 -9.20 -15.22
C SER A 146 -3.59 -10.62 -15.00
N HIS A 147 -2.89 -11.39 -14.17
CA HIS A 147 -3.32 -12.74 -13.83
C HIS A 147 -4.60 -12.74 -12.99
N ALA A 148 -4.70 -11.87 -11.99
CA ALA A 148 -5.85 -11.78 -11.10
C ALA A 148 -7.13 -11.37 -11.84
N HIS A 149 -7.01 -10.43 -12.80
CA HIS A 149 -8.12 -9.91 -13.59
C HIS A 149 -8.41 -10.71 -14.87
N GLY A 150 -7.49 -11.57 -15.29
CA GLY A 150 -7.61 -12.29 -16.57
C GLY A 150 -7.54 -11.36 -17.78
N MET A 151 -6.86 -10.23 -17.68
CA MET A 151 -6.71 -9.18 -18.70
C MET A 151 -5.26 -9.06 -19.15
N PRO A 152 -4.99 -8.62 -20.40
CA PRO A 152 -3.62 -8.32 -20.82
C PRO A 152 -2.96 -7.23 -19.97
N VAL A 153 -1.65 -7.33 -19.73
CA VAL A 153 -0.88 -6.32 -18.97
C VAL A 153 -1.07 -4.91 -19.53
N SER A 154 -1.22 -4.77 -20.84
CA SER A 154 -1.44 -3.47 -21.52
C SER A 154 -2.78 -2.80 -21.19
N GLU A 155 -3.72 -3.53 -20.60
CA GLU A 155 -5.05 -3.05 -20.26
C GLU A 155 -5.27 -2.94 -18.75
N ILE A 156 -4.21 -3.25 -17.97
CA ILE A 156 -4.26 -3.13 -16.51
C ILE A 156 -4.19 -1.65 -16.09
N HIS A 157 -5.09 -1.30 -15.19
CA HIS A 157 -5.05 -0.06 -14.45
C HIS A 157 -4.80 -0.37 -12.98
N PHE A 158 -3.79 0.29 -12.42
CA PHE A 158 -3.48 0.18 -11.01
C PHE A 158 -4.50 0.98 -10.19
N HIS A 159 -5.03 0.37 -9.17
CA HIS A 159 -5.89 1.02 -8.17
C HIS A 159 -5.02 1.51 -7.00
N GLU A 160 -4.94 0.75 -5.92
CA GLU A 160 -4.19 1.11 -4.72
C GLU A 160 -2.68 1.28 -4.99
N VAL A 161 -2.09 0.39 -5.78
CA VAL A 161 -0.65 0.43 -6.12
C VAL A 161 -0.28 1.46 -7.19
N GLY A 162 -1.26 2.17 -7.73
CA GLY A 162 -1.08 3.28 -8.68
C GLY A 162 -1.12 4.67 -8.03
N THR A 163 -1.34 4.75 -6.72
CA THR A 163 -1.33 6.00 -5.96
C THR A 163 0.07 6.56 -5.82
N MET A 164 0.18 7.86 -5.53
CA MET A 164 1.48 8.50 -5.33
C MET A 164 2.18 7.99 -4.07
N ASP A 165 1.43 7.53 -3.08
CA ASP A 165 1.93 6.86 -1.90
C ASP A 165 2.68 5.57 -2.27
N ALA A 166 2.07 4.69 -3.04
CA ALA A 166 2.70 3.46 -3.52
C ALA A 166 3.93 3.74 -4.40
N VAL A 167 3.88 4.78 -5.25
CA VAL A 167 5.04 5.23 -6.05
C VAL A 167 6.18 5.67 -5.14
N ALA A 168 5.86 6.42 -4.08
CA ALA A 168 6.83 6.89 -3.11
C ALA A 168 7.48 5.72 -2.35
N ASP A 169 6.69 4.81 -1.84
CA ASP A 169 7.14 3.63 -1.09
C ASP A 169 8.08 2.73 -1.90
N ILE A 170 7.68 2.37 -3.11
CA ILE A 170 8.49 1.52 -4.00
C ILE A 170 9.79 2.25 -4.38
N THR A 171 9.70 3.55 -4.69
CA THR A 171 10.86 4.35 -5.08
C THR A 171 11.83 4.50 -3.92
N ALA A 172 11.34 4.79 -2.71
CA ALA A 172 12.16 4.90 -1.50
C ALA A 172 12.87 3.58 -1.19
N ALA A 173 12.14 2.47 -1.17
CA ALA A 173 12.74 1.16 -0.91
C ALA A 173 13.85 0.82 -1.92
N CYS A 174 13.62 1.01 -3.22
CA CYS A 174 14.61 0.76 -4.26
C CYS A 174 15.84 1.67 -4.11
N LEU A 175 15.63 2.98 -3.86
CA LEU A 175 16.73 3.93 -3.67
C LEU A 175 17.58 3.56 -2.44
N LEU A 176 16.95 3.30 -1.30
CA LEU A 176 17.64 2.97 -0.05
C LEU A 176 18.43 1.66 -0.17
N ILE A 177 17.88 0.63 -0.79
CA ILE A 177 18.59 -0.63 -1.05
C ILE A 177 19.82 -0.38 -1.94
N ARG A 178 19.68 0.43 -2.99
CA ARG A 178 20.81 0.77 -3.87
C ARG A 178 21.91 1.54 -3.13
N LYS A 179 21.54 2.52 -2.30
CA LYS A 179 22.50 3.28 -1.49
C LYS A 179 23.22 2.40 -0.48
N LEU A 180 22.55 1.45 0.13
CA LEU A 180 23.16 0.47 1.01
C LEU A 180 24.10 -0.46 0.28
N ALA A 181 23.92 -0.67 -1.01
CA ALA A 181 24.73 -1.51 -1.87
C ALA A 181 25.09 -2.89 -1.25
N PRO A 182 24.10 -3.71 -0.84
CA PRO A 182 24.38 -5.03 -0.32
C PRO A 182 24.87 -5.95 -1.43
N GLU A 183 25.85 -6.82 -1.11
CA GLU A 183 26.30 -7.86 -2.03
C GLU A 183 25.32 -9.03 -2.10
N LYS A 184 24.49 -9.18 -1.04
CA LYS A 184 23.47 -10.22 -0.95
C LYS A 184 22.25 -9.70 -0.18
N ILE A 185 21.06 -10.04 -0.68
CA ILE A 185 19.79 -9.81 0.01
C ILE A 185 19.19 -11.17 0.37
N VAL A 186 18.71 -11.30 1.58
CA VAL A 186 18.04 -12.48 2.12
C VAL A 186 16.81 -12.04 2.90
N ALA A 187 15.71 -12.77 2.78
CA ALA A 187 14.51 -12.50 3.55
C ALA A 187 14.08 -13.77 4.33
N SER A 188 13.45 -13.58 5.48
CA SER A 188 12.70 -14.64 6.16
C SER A 188 11.46 -15.00 5.34
N PRO A 189 10.74 -16.09 5.68
CA PRO A 189 9.39 -16.27 5.19
C PRO A 189 8.54 -15.02 5.48
N VAL A 190 7.69 -14.62 4.51
CA VAL A 190 6.86 -13.42 4.62
C VAL A 190 5.58 -13.73 5.40
N HIS A 191 5.33 -12.98 6.45
CA HIS A 191 4.08 -13.08 7.20
C HIS A 191 2.99 -12.26 6.47
N VAL A 192 2.01 -12.96 5.89
CA VAL A 192 0.98 -12.34 5.04
C VAL A 192 -0.31 -11.99 5.76
N GLY A 193 -0.39 -12.31 7.07
CA GLY A 193 -1.62 -12.10 7.82
C GLY A 193 -2.70 -13.14 7.49
N ALA A 194 -3.93 -12.82 7.88
CA ALA A 194 -5.13 -13.62 7.64
C ALA A 194 -6.38 -12.71 7.67
N GLY A 195 -7.52 -13.25 7.25
CA GLY A 195 -8.80 -12.56 7.28
C GLY A 195 -9.19 -11.94 5.94
N LYS A 196 -9.73 -10.73 5.98
CA LYS A 196 -10.26 -10.03 4.80
C LYS A 196 -9.80 -8.57 4.82
N VAL A 197 -9.60 -8.01 3.65
CA VAL A 197 -9.29 -6.59 3.44
C VAL A 197 -10.34 -5.98 2.52
N ARG A 198 -10.73 -4.73 2.77
CA ARG A 198 -11.57 -3.95 1.86
C ARG A 198 -10.65 -3.13 0.94
N CYS A 199 -10.93 -3.19 -0.35
CA CYS A 199 -10.18 -2.47 -1.38
C CYS A 199 -11.14 -2.01 -2.49
N ALA A 200 -10.64 -1.38 -3.55
CA ALA A 200 -11.44 -0.93 -4.70
C ALA A 200 -12.27 -2.06 -5.33
N HIS A 201 -11.81 -3.30 -5.26
CA HIS A 201 -12.51 -4.50 -5.77
C HIS A 201 -13.53 -5.09 -4.79
N GLY A 202 -13.78 -4.43 -3.66
CA GLY A 202 -14.64 -4.94 -2.60
C GLY A 202 -13.86 -5.64 -1.48
N VAL A 203 -14.44 -6.68 -0.88
CA VAL A 203 -13.81 -7.42 0.24
C VAL A 203 -13.10 -8.66 -0.30
N LEU A 204 -11.78 -8.68 -0.18
CA LEU A 204 -10.92 -9.78 -0.63
C LEU A 204 -10.31 -10.55 0.56
N PRO A 205 -9.95 -11.83 0.34
CA PRO A 205 -9.18 -12.58 1.34
C PRO A 205 -7.75 -12.05 1.44
N VAL A 206 -7.09 -12.29 2.58
CA VAL A 206 -5.66 -12.00 2.78
C VAL A 206 -4.86 -13.31 2.71
N PRO A 207 -3.82 -13.42 1.84
CA PRO A 207 -3.41 -12.42 0.86
C PRO A 207 -4.39 -12.25 -0.31
N ALA A 208 -4.45 -11.04 -0.87
CA ALA A 208 -5.23 -10.76 -2.07
C ALA A 208 -4.70 -11.55 -3.30
N PRO A 209 -5.51 -11.79 -4.35
CA PRO A 209 -5.12 -12.65 -5.47
C PRO A 209 -3.80 -12.24 -6.15
N ALA A 210 -3.57 -10.96 -6.41
CA ALA A 210 -2.32 -10.48 -7.00
C ALA A 210 -1.12 -10.70 -6.07
N THR A 211 -1.28 -10.42 -4.77
CA THR A 211 -0.26 -10.69 -3.76
C THR A 211 0.07 -12.20 -3.68
N ALA A 212 -0.94 -13.06 -3.68
CA ALA A 212 -0.75 -14.51 -3.70
C ALA A 212 0.01 -14.98 -4.95
N TYR A 213 -0.25 -14.36 -6.10
CA TYR A 213 0.46 -14.65 -7.34
C TYR A 213 1.95 -14.27 -7.27
N ILE A 214 2.28 -13.09 -6.73
CA ILE A 214 3.66 -12.64 -6.53
C ILE A 214 4.41 -13.59 -5.59
N LEU A 215 3.75 -14.04 -4.53
CA LEU A 215 4.36 -14.85 -3.48
C LEU A 215 4.33 -16.37 -3.75
N ARG A 216 3.91 -16.85 -4.92
CA ARG A 216 3.73 -18.29 -5.22
C ARG A 216 4.97 -19.15 -5.00
N ASP A 217 6.16 -18.58 -5.23
CA ASP A 217 7.44 -19.27 -5.07
C ASP A 217 8.25 -18.75 -3.86
N VAL A 218 7.62 -17.94 -3.01
CA VAL A 218 8.23 -17.35 -1.81
C VAL A 218 7.67 -18.07 -0.58
N PRO A 219 8.51 -18.49 0.36
CA PRO A 219 8.03 -19.01 1.64
C PRO A 219 7.18 -17.97 2.36
N ILE A 220 5.95 -18.33 2.74
CA ILE A 220 5.04 -17.49 3.48
C ILE A 220 4.63 -18.12 4.80
N LEU A 221 4.28 -17.29 5.78
CA LEU A 221 3.63 -17.70 7.02
C LEU A 221 2.24 -17.07 7.07
N SER A 222 1.21 -17.90 7.16
CA SER A 222 -0.14 -17.49 7.44
C SER A 222 -0.53 -18.01 8.82
N LEU A 223 -0.90 -17.13 9.74
CA LEU A 223 -1.43 -17.55 11.04
C LEU A 223 -2.88 -18.00 10.84
N ILE A 224 -3.06 -19.30 10.69
CA ILE A 224 -4.35 -19.91 10.96
C ILE A 224 -4.37 -20.14 12.47
N HIS A 225 -5.19 -19.40 13.20
CA HIS A 225 -5.48 -19.76 14.57
C HIS A 225 -6.26 -21.08 14.55
N ILE A 226 -5.59 -22.14 15.01
CA ILE A 226 -6.21 -23.42 15.31
C ILE A 226 -6.87 -23.31 16.68
#